data_fb0b71c24d78d4281fd1db4cef5927a1
#
_entry.id   fb0b71c24d78d4281fd1db4cef5927a1
#
_cell.length_a   1.000
_cell.length_b   1.000
_cell.length_c   1.000
_cell.angle_alpha   90.00
_cell.angle_beta   90.00
_cell.angle_gamma   90.00
#
_symmetry.space_group_name_H-M   'P 1'
#
loop_
_entity.id
_entity.type
_entity.pdbx_description
1 polymer ?
#
loop_
_entity_poly.entity_id
_entity_poly.type
_entity_poly.pdbx_seq_one_letter_code
_entity_poly.pdbx_strand_id
1 'polypeptide(L)'
;MQKSRILIASALALSASVTVGAYAQDGGFDVSQQIGPDPVLPEPQADLMPDLKVASVVGWKDGETPAVPEGLKATVYAKDLANPRTVHTLPNGDVLVIQSKEPAKSAPTRPKDIIRGWIMSISHGSGSAEQKETNLITLLRDTNRDGQVDERHDLLTKLDSPFGVAWIDNTLYVASASAILAYPYELGQNEITAAPRVLTPLPGGPINHHWTKDLALSPDGKMLYVSVGSNSNAAENGIEAEKGRAAIWQVDRQTGAARVFGSGLRNPNGLTFNPQTGELWTVVNERDELGPNLVPDYMTSVKDGAFYGWPWSYYGNHVDVRVRPPRPDMVEKAIPPDYALSSHVAALGMTFTMDSALPAAYANGAFVGEHGSWNRDSFNGYKVVYVPFENGKPSGKAQDVVTGFLDGENARGRPVGLGIDGTGALLVADDAGNTVWRVASSDGNVIPQPIGTDRVSANPQASADATTAPGSTNEVPGAADQPSPRTDRPSQPAQMQTAPAGDPMPTAAPAQ
;
A
#
# COMPACT_ATOMS: atom_id res chain seq x y z
N MET A 1 -26.36 -8.03 -76.77
CA MET A 1 -26.22 -8.95 -75.63
C MET A 1 -25.10 -8.33 -74.71
N GLN A 2 -25.52 -7.55 -73.77
CA GLN A 2 -24.64 -6.83 -72.83
C GLN A 2 -24.70 -7.54 -71.50
N LYS A 3 -23.58 -8.05 -71.02
CA LYS A 3 -23.45 -8.70 -69.69
C LYS A 3 -22.98 -7.66 -68.68
N SER A 4 -23.88 -7.25 -67.80
CA SER A 4 -23.55 -6.43 -66.62
C SER A 4 -22.75 -7.27 -65.58
N ARG A 5 -21.61 -6.79 -65.16
CA ARG A 5 -20.85 -7.27 -64.02
C ARG A 5 -21.23 -6.46 -62.79
N ILE A 6 -21.84 -7.13 -61.81
CA ILE A 6 -22.10 -6.58 -60.47
C ILE A 6 -20.81 -6.75 -59.66
N LEU A 7 -20.20 -5.66 -59.23
CA LEU A 7 -19.13 -5.63 -58.22
C LEU A 7 -19.81 -5.63 -56.84
N ILE A 8 -19.57 -6.69 -56.06
CA ILE A 8 -19.93 -6.74 -54.66
C ILE A 8 -18.69 -6.21 -53.89
N ALA A 9 -18.83 -5.03 -53.31
CA ALA A 9 -17.85 -4.51 -52.36
C ALA A 9 -18.19 -5.06 -50.98
N SER A 10 -17.34 -5.98 -50.49
CA SER A 10 -17.43 -6.47 -49.12
C SER A 10 -16.76 -5.45 -48.20
N ALA A 11 -17.57 -4.72 -47.42
CA ALA A 11 -17.09 -3.91 -46.33
C ALA A 11 -16.81 -4.84 -45.15
N LEU A 12 -15.53 -5.05 -44.81
CA LEU A 12 -15.11 -5.59 -43.52
C LEU A 12 -15.35 -4.53 -42.46
N ALA A 13 -16.40 -4.70 -41.67
CA ALA A 13 -16.53 -3.96 -40.42
C ALA A 13 -15.65 -4.66 -39.35
N LEU A 14 -14.54 -4.06 -39.00
CA LEU A 14 -13.78 -4.45 -37.82
C LEU A 14 -14.62 -4.01 -36.60
N SER A 15 -15.31 -4.94 -35.99
CA SER A 15 -15.91 -4.75 -34.67
C SER A 15 -14.81 -4.96 -33.62
N ALA A 16 -14.25 -3.88 -33.11
CA ALA A 16 -13.47 -3.90 -31.90
C ALA A 16 -14.42 -4.30 -30.75
N SER A 17 -14.35 -5.54 -30.34
CA SER A 17 -15.03 -6.02 -29.13
C SER A 17 -14.27 -5.48 -27.93
N VAL A 18 -14.69 -4.32 -27.43
CA VAL A 18 -14.32 -3.87 -26.10
C VAL A 18 -15.02 -4.84 -25.14
N THR A 19 -14.28 -5.77 -24.56
CA THR A 19 -14.74 -6.56 -23.43
C THR A 19 -14.86 -5.61 -22.25
N VAL A 20 -16.05 -5.02 -22.09
CA VAL A 20 -16.45 -4.39 -20.82
C VAL A 20 -16.45 -5.52 -19.80
N GLY A 21 -15.50 -5.49 -18.85
CA GLY A 21 -15.47 -6.43 -17.74
C GLY A 21 -16.84 -6.47 -17.08
N ALA A 22 -17.37 -7.66 -16.85
CA ALA A 22 -18.65 -7.84 -16.17
C ALA A 22 -18.45 -7.38 -14.71
N TYR A 23 -18.93 -6.18 -14.40
CA TYR A 23 -19.06 -5.72 -13.01
C TYR A 23 -20.17 -6.55 -12.34
N ALA A 24 -19.87 -7.11 -11.18
CA ALA A 24 -20.87 -7.81 -10.38
C ALA A 24 -21.97 -6.82 -9.96
N GLN A 25 -23.22 -7.17 -10.18
CA GLN A 25 -24.37 -6.43 -9.65
C GLN A 25 -24.63 -6.89 -8.21
N ASP A 26 -24.30 -6.05 -7.26
CA ASP A 26 -24.61 -6.24 -5.85
C ASP A 26 -25.99 -5.67 -5.53
N GLY A 27 -26.96 -6.50 -5.18
CA GLY A 27 -28.26 -6.06 -4.67
C GLY A 27 -29.01 -5.01 -5.51
N GLY A 28 -28.61 -4.82 -6.79
CA GLY A 28 -29.10 -3.80 -7.70
C GLY A 28 -28.27 -2.51 -7.74
N PHE A 29 -27.18 -2.39 -6.95
CA PHE A 29 -26.26 -1.26 -7.03
C PHE A 29 -25.16 -1.51 -8.09
N ASP A 30 -25.01 -0.58 -9.03
CA ASP A 30 -23.97 -0.65 -10.06
C ASP A 30 -22.65 -0.09 -9.51
N VAL A 31 -21.74 -0.99 -9.12
CA VAL A 31 -20.42 -0.63 -8.55
C VAL A 31 -19.56 0.21 -9.50
N SER A 32 -19.83 0.22 -10.81
CA SER A 32 -19.12 1.08 -11.76
C SER A 32 -19.37 2.56 -11.54
N GLN A 33 -20.46 2.90 -10.84
CA GLN A 33 -20.78 4.28 -10.44
C GLN A 33 -19.88 4.78 -9.29
N GLN A 34 -19.18 3.87 -8.62
CA GLN A 34 -18.20 4.21 -7.58
C GLN A 34 -16.76 4.36 -8.09
N ILE A 35 -16.55 4.35 -9.40
CA ILE A 35 -15.21 4.50 -9.99
C ILE A 35 -15.12 5.85 -10.70
N GLY A 36 -14.14 6.65 -10.29
CA GLY A 36 -13.90 7.96 -10.91
C GLY A 36 -13.79 9.10 -9.92
N PRO A 37 -13.66 10.34 -10.42
CA PRO A 37 -13.52 11.53 -9.58
C PRO A 37 -14.82 11.89 -8.84
N ASP A 38 -15.99 11.54 -9.37
CA ASP A 38 -17.32 11.87 -8.83
C ASP A 38 -18.14 10.58 -8.58
N PRO A 39 -17.78 9.78 -7.55
CA PRO A 39 -18.48 8.52 -7.27
C PRO A 39 -19.88 8.74 -6.70
N VAL A 40 -20.80 7.82 -7.02
CA VAL A 40 -22.08 7.71 -6.31
C VAL A 40 -21.85 6.97 -4.99
N LEU A 41 -22.19 7.62 -3.88
CA LEU A 41 -22.10 7.02 -2.55
C LEU A 41 -23.51 6.63 -2.08
N PRO A 42 -23.79 5.33 -1.83
CA PRO A 42 -25.07 4.91 -1.27
C PRO A 42 -25.18 5.30 0.21
N GLU A 43 -26.40 5.21 0.75
CA GLU A 43 -26.64 5.43 2.18
C GLU A 43 -25.91 4.35 3.02
N PRO A 44 -25.34 4.74 4.18
CA PRO A 44 -24.69 3.80 5.08
C PRO A 44 -25.66 2.75 5.62
N GLN A 45 -25.23 1.49 5.59
CA GLN A 45 -25.96 0.36 6.18
C GLN A 45 -25.29 -0.02 7.50
N ALA A 46 -26.07 -0.05 8.57
CA ALA A 46 -25.59 -0.37 9.93
C ALA A 46 -26.03 -1.77 10.33
N ASP A 47 -25.41 -2.79 9.77
CA ASP A 47 -25.68 -4.16 10.14
C ASP A 47 -24.89 -4.59 11.38
N LEU A 48 -25.51 -5.48 12.20
CA LEU A 48 -24.86 -6.06 13.39
C LEU A 48 -23.62 -6.91 13.01
N MET A 49 -23.68 -7.57 11.86
CA MET A 49 -22.58 -8.34 11.28
C MET A 49 -22.33 -7.83 9.87
N PRO A 50 -21.10 -7.52 9.50
CA PRO A 50 -20.78 -7.15 8.14
C PRO A 50 -20.97 -8.35 7.20
N ASP A 51 -21.32 -8.09 5.96
CA ASP A 51 -21.26 -9.09 4.92
C ASP A 51 -19.82 -9.56 4.76
N LEU A 52 -19.59 -10.86 4.89
CA LEU A 52 -18.28 -11.46 4.83
C LEU A 52 -18.22 -12.49 3.72
N LYS A 53 -17.42 -12.21 2.71
CA LYS A 53 -17.07 -13.19 1.66
C LYS A 53 -15.57 -13.14 1.41
N VAL A 54 -14.91 -14.24 1.72
CA VAL A 54 -13.45 -14.36 1.61
C VAL A 54 -13.12 -15.47 0.63
N ALA A 55 -12.34 -15.16 -0.41
CA ALA A 55 -11.91 -16.14 -1.39
C ALA A 55 -10.90 -17.13 -0.76
N SER A 56 -11.09 -18.42 -1.01
CA SER A 56 -10.14 -19.45 -0.59
C SER A 56 -8.88 -19.37 -1.45
N VAL A 57 -7.70 -19.31 -0.82
CA VAL A 57 -6.43 -19.25 -1.55
C VAL A 57 -6.07 -20.64 -2.07
N VAL A 58 -5.95 -20.79 -3.39
CA VAL A 58 -5.59 -22.05 -4.06
C VAL A 58 -4.24 -21.99 -4.77
N GLY A 59 -3.69 -20.77 -5.00
CA GLY A 59 -2.45 -20.57 -5.73
C GLY A 59 -2.58 -20.76 -7.24
N TRP A 60 -1.51 -20.47 -7.96
CA TRP A 60 -1.38 -20.68 -9.41
C TRP A 60 -0.87 -22.08 -9.69
N LYS A 61 -1.43 -22.74 -10.69
CA LYS A 61 -0.90 -24.02 -11.18
C LYS A 61 0.28 -23.79 -12.12
N ASP A 62 1.06 -24.83 -12.33
CA ASP A 62 2.19 -24.75 -13.27
C ASP A 62 1.72 -24.35 -14.67
N GLY A 63 2.36 -23.32 -15.22
CA GLY A 63 2.05 -22.78 -16.54
C GLY A 63 0.89 -21.77 -16.56
N GLU A 64 0.15 -21.57 -15.47
CA GLU A 64 -0.86 -20.50 -15.38
C GLU A 64 -0.19 -19.14 -15.19
N THR A 65 -0.75 -18.11 -15.80
CA THR A 65 -0.35 -16.69 -15.63
C THR A 65 -1.58 -15.81 -15.54
N PRO A 66 -1.46 -14.63 -14.94
CA PRO A 66 -2.53 -13.63 -15.01
C PRO A 66 -2.89 -13.32 -16.47
N ALA A 67 -4.17 -12.97 -16.68
CA ALA A 67 -4.64 -12.50 -17.97
C ALA A 67 -4.37 -11.00 -18.13
N VAL A 68 -3.94 -10.61 -19.34
CA VAL A 68 -3.64 -9.23 -19.71
C VAL A 68 -4.25 -8.90 -21.07
N PRO A 69 -4.55 -7.62 -21.39
CA PRO A 69 -5.02 -7.19 -22.69
C PRO A 69 -4.05 -7.51 -23.84
N GLU A 70 -4.58 -7.50 -25.06
CA GLU A 70 -3.77 -7.59 -26.28
C GLU A 70 -2.69 -6.49 -26.30
N GLY A 71 -1.51 -6.82 -26.76
CA GLY A 71 -0.33 -5.95 -26.73
C GLY A 71 0.51 -6.07 -25.46
N LEU A 72 0.03 -6.81 -24.46
CA LEU A 72 0.78 -7.13 -23.24
C LEU A 72 1.03 -8.62 -23.09
N LYS A 73 2.04 -8.98 -22.32
CA LYS A 73 2.39 -10.35 -21.96
C LYS A 73 2.76 -10.42 -20.48
N ALA A 74 2.07 -11.31 -19.74
CA ALA A 74 2.43 -11.63 -18.35
C ALA A 74 3.35 -12.86 -18.32
N THR A 75 4.40 -12.78 -17.51
CA THR A 75 5.34 -13.87 -17.23
C THR A 75 5.69 -13.91 -15.76
N VAL A 76 6.20 -15.05 -15.28
CA VAL A 76 6.79 -15.13 -13.94
C VAL A 76 8.11 -14.37 -13.96
N TYR A 77 8.29 -13.41 -13.04
CA TYR A 77 9.56 -12.75 -12.78
C TYR A 77 10.34 -13.49 -11.70
N ALA A 78 9.67 -13.77 -10.56
CA ALA A 78 10.23 -14.61 -9.51
C ALA A 78 9.11 -15.40 -8.83
N LYS A 79 9.35 -16.66 -8.53
CA LYS A 79 8.44 -17.54 -7.79
C LYS A 79 9.08 -18.07 -6.52
N ASP A 80 8.32 -18.83 -5.76
CA ASP A 80 8.80 -19.42 -4.51
C ASP A 80 9.26 -18.38 -3.48
N LEU A 81 8.60 -17.24 -3.48
CA LEU A 81 8.75 -16.20 -2.48
C LEU A 81 7.88 -16.51 -1.24
N ALA A 82 8.08 -15.79 -0.16
CA ALA A 82 7.30 -15.94 1.05
C ALA A 82 6.52 -14.65 1.33
N ASN A 83 5.28 -14.57 0.80
CA ASN A 83 4.41 -13.40 0.99
C ASN A 83 5.05 -12.08 0.50
N PRO A 84 5.36 -11.95 -0.81
CA PRO A 84 5.94 -10.72 -1.37
C PRO A 84 4.92 -9.58 -1.29
N ARG A 85 5.31 -8.47 -0.64
CA ARG A 85 4.41 -7.34 -0.38
C ARG A 85 4.72 -6.12 -1.22
N THR A 86 5.99 -5.84 -1.44
CA THR A 86 6.45 -4.65 -2.18
C THR A 86 7.59 -5.03 -3.11
N VAL A 87 7.66 -4.38 -4.25
CA VAL A 87 8.78 -4.45 -5.19
C VAL A 87 9.37 -3.05 -5.36
N HIS A 88 10.69 -2.95 -5.42
CA HIS A 88 11.38 -1.67 -5.61
C HIS A 88 12.59 -1.85 -6.52
N THR A 89 12.62 -1.13 -7.63
CA THR A 89 13.72 -1.18 -8.59
C THR A 89 14.79 -0.17 -8.23
N LEU A 90 16.02 -0.65 -8.05
CA LEU A 90 17.19 0.16 -7.77
C LEU A 90 17.74 0.83 -9.05
N PRO A 91 18.53 1.92 -8.94
CA PRO A 91 19.08 2.62 -10.10
C PRO A 91 19.93 1.78 -11.05
N ASN A 92 20.56 0.70 -10.57
CA ASN A 92 21.32 -0.23 -11.39
C ASN A 92 20.46 -1.30 -12.11
N GLY A 93 19.13 -1.32 -11.84
CA GLY A 93 18.18 -2.28 -12.40
C GLY A 93 17.88 -3.48 -11.50
N ASP A 94 18.63 -3.70 -10.42
CA ASP A 94 18.30 -4.72 -9.43
C ASP A 94 16.91 -4.46 -8.84
N VAL A 95 16.14 -5.51 -8.56
CA VAL A 95 14.81 -5.42 -7.96
C VAL A 95 14.85 -5.98 -6.55
N LEU A 96 14.43 -5.18 -5.59
CA LEU A 96 14.21 -5.62 -4.21
C LEU A 96 12.78 -6.12 -4.07
N VAL A 97 12.61 -7.33 -3.54
CA VAL A 97 11.30 -7.89 -3.16
C VAL A 97 11.23 -7.97 -1.65
N ILE A 98 10.30 -7.20 -1.08
CA ILE A 98 10.08 -7.16 0.35
C ILE A 98 9.04 -8.24 0.71
N GLN A 99 9.48 -9.22 1.46
CA GLN A 99 8.68 -10.37 1.92
C GLN A 99 8.40 -10.19 3.39
N SER A 100 7.14 -10.03 3.76
CA SER A 100 6.82 -9.74 5.15
C SER A 100 5.48 -10.29 5.58
N LYS A 101 5.37 -10.58 6.86
CA LYS A 101 4.14 -10.93 7.54
C LYS A 101 3.80 -9.90 8.60
N GLU A 102 2.53 -9.90 8.97
CA GLU A 102 2.02 -9.10 10.07
C GLU A 102 2.80 -9.35 11.36
N PRO A 103 3.17 -8.28 12.11
CA PRO A 103 3.79 -8.44 13.42
C PRO A 103 2.83 -9.13 14.38
N ALA A 104 3.38 -9.77 15.43
CA ALA A 104 2.58 -10.37 16.47
C ALA A 104 1.68 -9.33 17.13
N LYS A 105 0.38 -9.60 17.17
CA LYS A 105 -0.64 -8.73 17.76
C LYS A 105 -1.15 -9.29 19.08
N SER A 106 -1.64 -8.40 19.95
CA SER A 106 -2.43 -8.81 21.11
C SER A 106 -3.70 -9.53 20.65
N ALA A 107 -4.11 -10.54 21.40
CA ALA A 107 -5.34 -11.27 21.09
C ALA A 107 -6.54 -10.30 21.08
N PRO A 108 -7.48 -10.45 20.14
CA PRO A 108 -8.66 -9.61 20.11
C PRO A 108 -9.53 -9.87 21.34
N THR A 109 -10.03 -8.79 21.95
CA THR A 109 -10.86 -8.85 23.15
C THR A 109 -12.36 -8.71 22.84
N ARG A 110 -12.71 -8.14 21.70
CA ARG A 110 -14.12 -7.94 21.32
C ARG A 110 -14.67 -9.19 20.61
N PRO A 111 -15.88 -9.68 20.98
CA PRO A 111 -16.45 -10.90 20.39
C PRO A 111 -16.53 -10.88 18.87
N LYS A 112 -16.91 -9.75 18.26
CA LYS A 112 -16.98 -9.63 16.80
C LYS A 112 -15.62 -9.78 16.11
N ASP A 113 -14.54 -9.30 16.72
CA ASP A 113 -13.19 -9.43 16.18
C ASP A 113 -12.66 -10.85 16.30
N ILE A 114 -13.05 -11.57 17.38
CA ILE A 114 -12.75 -12.99 17.55
C ILE A 114 -13.44 -13.80 16.45
N ILE A 115 -14.73 -13.56 16.20
CA ILE A 115 -15.49 -14.24 15.15
C ILE A 115 -14.90 -13.93 13.78
N ARG A 116 -14.62 -12.66 13.48
CA ARG A 116 -13.98 -12.24 12.24
C ARG A 116 -12.63 -12.93 12.06
N GLY A 117 -11.77 -12.93 13.07
CA GLY A 117 -10.47 -13.60 13.04
C GLY A 117 -10.59 -15.10 12.78
N TRP A 118 -11.60 -15.75 13.35
CA TRP A 118 -11.88 -17.17 13.09
C TRP A 118 -12.30 -17.42 11.64
N ILE A 119 -13.23 -16.64 11.09
CA ILE A 119 -13.66 -16.73 9.68
C ILE A 119 -12.47 -16.50 8.75
N MET A 120 -11.67 -15.47 8.99
CA MET A 120 -10.48 -15.16 8.22
C MET A 120 -9.45 -16.29 8.27
N SER A 121 -9.27 -16.94 9.41
CA SER A 121 -8.32 -18.06 9.55
C SER A 121 -8.72 -19.30 8.77
N ILE A 122 -10.02 -19.57 8.65
CA ILE A 122 -10.54 -20.70 7.86
C ILE A 122 -10.30 -20.46 6.36
N SER A 123 -10.45 -19.24 5.89
CA SER A 123 -10.29 -18.88 4.47
C SER A 123 -8.83 -18.84 4.00
N HIS A 124 -7.87 -18.72 4.92
CA HIS A 124 -6.44 -18.74 4.58
C HIS A 124 -5.92 -20.14 4.23
N GLY A 125 -6.81 -21.10 3.98
CA GLY A 125 -6.48 -22.46 3.56
C GLY A 125 -5.30 -23.06 4.32
N SER A 126 -5.45 -24.22 4.88
CA SER A 126 -4.35 -25.00 5.44
C SER A 126 -3.40 -25.54 4.36
N GLY A 127 -2.96 -24.68 3.44
CA GLY A 127 -1.85 -24.96 2.57
C GLY A 127 -0.62 -25.07 3.47
N SER A 128 -0.30 -26.29 3.89
CA SER A 128 0.94 -26.66 4.56
C SER A 128 2.13 -26.62 3.59
N ALA A 129 2.31 -25.48 2.90
CA ALA A 129 3.64 -25.15 2.42
C ALA A 129 4.49 -24.93 3.68
N GLU A 130 5.64 -25.58 3.78
CA GLU A 130 6.67 -25.25 4.78
C GLU A 130 6.72 -23.73 4.87
N GLN A 131 6.50 -23.21 6.10
CA GLN A 131 6.51 -21.75 6.29
C GLN A 131 7.92 -21.27 5.98
N LYS A 132 8.12 -20.84 4.74
CA LYS A 132 9.37 -20.20 4.33
C LYS A 132 9.62 -18.99 5.24
N GLU A 133 10.88 -18.71 5.49
CA GLU A 133 11.26 -17.53 6.27
C GLU A 133 10.71 -16.29 5.59
N THR A 134 9.95 -15.50 6.33
CA THR A 134 9.41 -14.20 5.94
C THR A 134 10.16 -13.10 6.69
N ASN A 135 9.82 -11.83 6.47
CA ASN A 135 10.49 -10.67 7.05
C ASN A 135 11.95 -10.54 6.56
N LEU A 136 12.09 -10.61 5.25
CA LEU A 136 13.37 -10.47 4.56
C LEU A 136 13.21 -9.62 3.29
N ILE A 137 14.32 -9.15 2.76
CA ILE A 137 14.40 -8.49 1.46
C ILE A 137 15.26 -9.35 0.54
N THR A 138 14.67 -9.83 -0.53
CA THR A 138 15.37 -10.56 -1.60
C THR A 138 15.76 -9.60 -2.71
N LEU A 139 17.00 -9.65 -3.13
CA LEU A 139 17.51 -8.97 -4.31
C LEU A 139 17.41 -9.91 -5.51
N LEU A 140 16.82 -9.42 -6.58
CA LEU A 140 16.73 -10.08 -7.88
C LEU A 140 17.52 -9.26 -8.90
N ARG A 141 18.42 -9.91 -9.63
CA ARG A 141 19.26 -9.25 -10.63
C ARG A 141 19.07 -9.89 -11.99
N ASP A 142 18.80 -9.04 -12.97
CA ASP A 142 18.83 -9.35 -14.40
C ASP A 142 20.14 -8.78 -14.96
N THR A 143 21.14 -9.64 -15.17
CA THR A 143 22.51 -9.23 -15.53
C THR A 143 22.65 -8.82 -16.97
N ASN A 144 21.79 -9.33 -17.85
CA ASN A 144 21.83 -9.14 -19.30
C ASN A 144 20.70 -8.22 -19.81
N ARG A 145 19.77 -7.82 -18.94
CA ARG A 145 18.60 -6.96 -19.22
C ARG A 145 17.61 -7.56 -20.23
N ASP A 146 17.41 -8.87 -20.16
CA ASP A 146 16.43 -9.57 -21.00
C ASP A 146 15.04 -9.69 -20.34
N GLY A 147 14.91 -9.18 -19.11
CA GLY A 147 13.68 -9.20 -18.32
C GLY A 147 13.48 -10.52 -17.57
N GLN A 148 14.53 -11.33 -17.42
CA GLN A 148 14.56 -12.53 -16.62
C GLN A 148 15.56 -12.38 -15.47
N VAL A 149 15.28 -13.03 -14.36
CA VAL A 149 16.17 -12.99 -13.19
C VAL A 149 17.27 -14.04 -13.35
N ASP A 150 18.53 -13.59 -13.39
CA ASP A 150 19.72 -14.45 -13.44
C ASP A 150 20.24 -14.82 -12.05
N GLU A 151 20.15 -13.87 -11.09
CA GLU A 151 20.66 -14.03 -9.74
C GLU A 151 19.61 -13.67 -8.69
N ARG A 152 19.60 -14.42 -7.58
CA ARG A 152 18.73 -14.20 -6.44
C ARG A 152 19.53 -14.28 -5.15
N HIS A 153 19.44 -13.25 -4.29
CA HIS A 153 20.15 -13.16 -3.02
C HIS A 153 19.24 -12.69 -1.91
N ASP A 154 19.42 -13.18 -0.70
CA ASP A 154 18.77 -12.65 0.50
C ASP A 154 19.57 -11.45 1.01
N LEU A 155 19.20 -10.24 0.58
CA LEU A 155 19.91 -9.00 0.86
C LEU A 155 19.90 -8.66 2.36
N LEU A 156 18.75 -8.78 3.00
CA LEU A 156 18.52 -8.55 4.42
C LEU A 156 17.55 -9.59 4.97
N THR A 157 17.84 -10.14 6.14
CA THR A 157 17.02 -11.14 6.82
C THR A 157 16.67 -10.73 8.24
N LYS A 158 15.69 -11.43 8.88
CA LYS A 158 15.30 -11.21 10.28
C LYS A 158 14.86 -9.79 10.59
N LEU A 159 14.13 -9.19 9.68
CA LEU A 159 13.59 -7.84 9.83
C LEU A 159 12.29 -7.87 10.67
N ASP A 160 11.88 -6.69 11.18
CA ASP A 160 10.62 -6.51 11.89
C ASP A 160 9.54 -6.04 10.92
N SER A 161 8.85 -6.99 10.25
CA SER A 161 7.75 -6.73 9.32
C SER A 161 8.04 -5.55 8.37
N PRO A 162 9.06 -5.66 7.50
CA PRO A 162 9.43 -4.61 6.56
C PRO A 162 8.33 -4.39 5.52
N PHE A 163 8.20 -3.18 4.98
CA PHE A 163 7.24 -2.93 3.90
C PHE A 163 7.80 -1.99 2.82
N GLY A 164 7.92 -0.70 3.11
CA GLY A 164 8.46 0.28 2.16
C GLY A 164 9.98 0.37 2.21
N VAL A 165 10.59 0.62 1.06
CA VAL A 165 12.04 0.87 0.94
C VAL A 165 12.31 2.06 0.03
N ALA A 166 13.45 2.72 0.26
CA ALA A 166 13.99 3.75 -0.62
C ALA A 166 15.51 3.70 -0.58
N TRP A 167 16.17 3.99 -1.70
CA TRP A 167 17.63 4.02 -1.79
C TRP A 167 18.12 5.36 -2.33
N ILE A 168 19.14 5.92 -1.70
CA ILE A 168 19.87 7.10 -2.16
C ILE A 168 21.22 7.20 -1.43
N ASP A 169 22.25 7.73 -2.09
CA ASP A 169 23.56 8.03 -1.52
C ASP A 169 24.15 6.83 -0.74
N ASN A 170 24.18 5.65 -1.36
CA ASN A 170 24.68 4.41 -0.75
C ASN A 170 24.00 4.07 0.60
N THR A 171 22.73 4.43 0.75
CA THR A 171 21.93 4.11 1.92
C THR A 171 20.59 3.52 1.51
N LEU A 172 20.29 2.32 1.99
CA LEU A 172 18.97 1.70 1.89
C LEU A 172 18.16 2.01 3.15
N TYR A 173 17.07 2.74 2.97
CA TYR A 173 16.08 2.98 4.01
C TYR A 173 15.01 1.91 3.96
N VAL A 174 14.69 1.32 5.10
CA VAL A 174 13.67 0.28 5.24
C VAL A 174 12.68 0.72 6.31
N ALA A 175 11.42 0.86 5.93
CA ALA A 175 10.35 1.11 6.89
C ALA A 175 9.86 -0.24 7.44
N SER A 176 10.08 -0.44 8.75
CA SER A 176 9.57 -1.57 9.51
C SER A 176 8.26 -1.22 10.20
N ALA A 177 7.65 -2.18 10.89
CA ALA A 177 6.40 -1.95 11.63
C ALA A 177 6.51 -0.83 12.70
N SER A 178 7.72 -0.51 13.17
CA SER A 178 7.96 0.38 14.31
C SER A 178 9.01 1.48 14.08
N ALA A 179 9.74 1.47 12.96
CA ALA A 179 10.81 2.45 12.69
C ALA A 179 11.18 2.53 11.21
N ILE A 180 11.81 3.62 10.83
CA ILE A 180 12.62 3.70 9.60
C ILE A 180 14.07 3.37 9.99
N LEU A 181 14.63 2.37 9.33
CA LEU A 181 16.00 1.90 9.51
C LEU A 181 16.84 2.32 8.29
N ALA A 182 18.06 2.77 8.52
CA ALA A 182 19.00 3.17 7.48
C ALA A 182 20.21 2.22 7.48
N TYR A 183 20.40 1.51 6.37
CA TYR A 183 21.48 0.55 6.15
C TYR A 183 22.49 1.12 5.16
N PRO A 184 23.81 1.07 5.43
CA PRO A 184 24.81 1.29 4.40
C PRO A 184 24.66 0.22 3.29
N TYR A 185 24.51 0.65 2.05
CA TYR A 185 24.33 -0.26 0.92
C TYR A 185 24.81 0.38 -0.38
N GLU A 186 25.87 -0.18 -0.96
CA GLU A 186 26.36 0.18 -2.29
C GLU A 186 25.70 -0.71 -3.34
N LEU A 187 25.29 -0.11 -4.48
CA LEU A 187 24.67 -0.85 -5.57
C LEU A 187 25.59 -1.97 -6.07
N GLY A 188 25.02 -3.15 -6.28
CA GLY A 188 25.75 -4.33 -6.71
C GLY A 188 26.18 -5.27 -5.58
N GLN A 189 26.09 -4.87 -4.31
CA GLN A 189 26.26 -5.79 -3.19
C GLN A 189 25.11 -6.81 -3.12
N ASN A 190 25.43 -8.04 -2.74
CA ASN A 190 24.47 -9.14 -2.68
C ASN A 190 23.91 -9.38 -1.26
N GLU A 191 24.54 -8.81 -0.24
CA GLU A 191 24.16 -8.95 1.17
C GLU A 191 24.52 -7.66 1.94
N ILE A 192 23.70 -7.29 2.92
CA ILE A 192 23.99 -6.23 3.89
C ILE A 192 24.22 -6.87 5.26
N THR A 193 25.46 -6.87 5.72
CA THR A 193 25.85 -7.39 7.04
C THR A 193 25.98 -6.30 8.11
N ALA A 194 26.01 -5.04 7.70
CA ALA A 194 26.10 -3.91 8.59
C ALA A 194 24.82 -3.72 9.42
N ALA A 195 24.97 -3.40 10.69
CA ALA A 195 23.84 -3.04 11.53
C ALA A 195 23.21 -1.71 11.06
N PRO A 196 21.88 -1.57 11.11
CA PRO A 196 21.20 -0.34 10.74
C PRO A 196 21.36 0.75 11.79
N ARG A 197 21.27 2.00 11.34
CA ARG A 197 20.94 3.13 12.21
C ARG A 197 19.41 3.29 12.24
N VAL A 198 18.81 3.39 13.45
CA VAL A 198 17.42 3.84 13.56
C VAL A 198 17.38 5.32 13.18
N LEU A 199 16.71 5.64 12.07
CA LEU A 199 16.53 7.02 11.63
C LEU A 199 15.42 7.70 12.42
N THR A 200 14.24 7.09 12.49
CA THR A 200 13.05 7.65 13.11
C THR A 200 12.17 6.53 13.66
N PRO A 201 11.74 6.57 14.93
CA PRO A 201 10.71 5.66 15.42
C PRO A 201 9.35 6.01 14.77
N LEU A 202 8.55 4.99 14.50
CA LEU A 202 7.20 5.13 13.95
C LEU A 202 6.16 4.55 14.92
N PRO A 203 4.90 5.00 14.86
CA PRO A 203 3.83 4.40 15.63
C PRO A 203 3.67 2.91 15.33
N GLY A 204 4.12 2.07 16.23
CA GLY A 204 3.95 0.62 16.26
C GLY A 204 2.97 0.25 17.38
N GLY A 205 3.45 -0.54 18.33
CA GLY A 205 2.77 -0.88 19.56
C GLY A 205 1.88 -2.11 19.47
N PRO A 206 1.18 -2.45 20.57
CA PRO A 206 0.57 -3.77 20.72
C PRO A 206 -0.64 -4.03 19.82
N ILE A 207 -1.31 -2.97 19.34
CA ILE A 207 -2.45 -3.10 18.44
C ILE A 207 -1.95 -3.17 17.00
N ASN A 208 -1.30 -2.12 16.51
CA ASN A 208 -0.75 -1.95 15.15
C ASN A 208 -1.62 -2.60 14.05
N HIS A 209 -2.92 -2.28 14.03
CA HIS A 209 -3.92 -2.96 13.21
C HIS A 209 -3.56 -2.87 11.72
N HIS A 210 -3.30 -1.66 11.22
CA HIS A 210 -2.70 -1.45 9.91
C HIS A 210 -1.20 -1.21 10.10
N TRP A 211 -0.44 -2.28 10.00
CA TRP A 211 0.98 -2.33 10.38
C TRP A 211 1.93 -1.88 9.27
N THR A 212 1.50 -1.94 8.02
CA THR A 212 2.30 -1.56 6.86
C THR A 212 2.78 -0.11 6.94
N LYS A 213 4.01 0.11 6.51
CA LYS A 213 4.67 1.42 6.47
C LYS A 213 5.33 1.56 5.11
N ASP A 214 4.58 2.10 4.14
CA ASP A 214 5.14 2.36 2.83
C ASP A 214 6.06 3.59 2.85
N LEU A 215 7.01 3.67 1.92
CA LEU A 215 8.07 4.67 1.94
C LEU A 215 8.30 5.24 0.54
N ALA A 216 8.32 6.56 0.43
CA ALA A 216 8.72 7.27 -0.79
C ALA A 216 9.79 8.32 -0.50
N LEU A 217 10.77 8.44 -1.40
CA LEU A 217 11.79 9.48 -1.36
C LEU A 217 11.28 10.71 -2.11
N SER A 218 11.46 11.92 -1.53
CA SER A 218 11.14 13.16 -2.24
C SER A 218 11.97 13.33 -3.52
N PRO A 219 11.44 14.02 -4.55
CA PRO A 219 12.17 14.23 -5.81
C PRO A 219 13.52 14.92 -5.64
N ASP A 220 13.71 15.74 -4.62
CA ASP A 220 14.98 16.40 -4.29
C ASP A 220 15.91 15.55 -3.41
N GLY A 221 15.50 14.35 -3.04
CA GLY A 221 16.27 13.41 -2.22
C GLY A 221 16.46 13.79 -0.75
N LYS A 222 15.80 14.84 -0.25
CA LYS A 222 16.00 15.32 1.11
C LYS A 222 15.08 14.69 2.15
N MET A 223 13.85 14.39 1.77
CA MET A 223 12.81 13.91 2.66
C MET A 223 12.38 12.49 2.32
N LEU A 224 12.03 11.73 3.33
CA LEU A 224 11.30 10.48 3.22
C LEU A 224 9.85 10.72 3.64
N TYR A 225 8.92 10.15 2.90
CA TYR A 225 7.51 10.14 3.26
C TYR A 225 7.11 8.71 3.62
N VAL A 226 6.46 8.54 4.77
CA VAL A 226 6.08 7.22 5.26
C VAL A 226 4.60 7.16 5.61
N SER A 227 3.93 6.12 5.14
CA SER A 227 2.53 5.86 5.48
C SER A 227 2.40 5.21 6.85
N VAL A 228 1.43 5.65 7.64
CA VAL A 228 1.13 5.09 8.96
C VAL A 228 -0.37 4.86 9.05
N GLY A 229 -0.82 3.63 8.86
CA GLY A 229 -2.23 3.27 8.93
C GLY A 229 -2.80 3.34 10.36
N SER A 230 -4.12 3.38 10.49
CA SER A 230 -4.83 3.45 11.77
C SER A 230 -4.65 2.20 12.64
N ASN A 231 -4.95 2.32 13.92
CA ASN A 231 -5.01 1.19 14.86
C ASN A 231 -6.37 0.47 14.89
N SER A 232 -7.33 0.95 14.11
CA SER A 232 -8.71 0.49 14.20
C SER A 232 -9.45 0.71 12.88
N ASN A 233 -10.66 0.18 12.78
CA ASN A 233 -11.55 0.45 11.64
C ASN A 233 -12.12 1.88 11.69
N ALA A 234 -12.65 2.30 12.86
CA ALA A 234 -13.33 3.58 13.03
C ALA A 234 -13.07 4.18 14.42
N ALA A 235 -11.82 4.18 14.88
CA ALA A 235 -11.37 4.67 16.19
C ALA A 235 -12.01 3.95 17.40
N GLU A 236 -12.42 2.70 17.23
CA GLU A 236 -13.05 1.89 18.28
C GLU A 236 -12.10 1.51 19.42
N ASN A 237 -10.80 1.71 19.26
CA ASN A 237 -9.81 1.57 20.32
C ASN A 237 -9.52 2.89 21.07
N GLY A 238 -10.31 3.94 20.75
CA GLY A 238 -10.17 5.28 21.30
C GLY A 238 -9.25 6.18 20.45
N ILE A 239 -9.53 7.48 20.45
CA ILE A 239 -8.81 8.49 19.65
C ILE A 239 -7.33 8.56 20.05
N GLU A 240 -7.00 8.38 21.33
CA GLU A 240 -5.61 8.39 21.80
C GLU A 240 -4.78 7.25 21.20
N ALA A 241 -5.38 6.10 20.89
CA ALA A 241 -4.71 5.00 20.21
C ALA A 241 -4.34 5.33 18.76
N GLU A 242 -4.93 6.36 18.19
CA GLU A 242 -4.72 6.83 16.82
C GLU A 242 -3.72 7.98 16.70
N LYS A 243 -3.10 8.40 17.81
CA LYS A 243 -2.14 9.51 17.80
C LYS A 243 -0.98 9.22 16.84
N GLY A 244 -0.78 10.12 15.86
CA GLY A 244 0.25 9.99 14.81
C GLY A 244 -0.04 8.92 13.77
N ARG A 245 -1.25 8.35 13.75
CA ARG A 245 -1.68 7.30 12.82
C ARG A 245 -2.73 7.84 11.84
N ALA A 246 -3.16 6.99 10.88
CA ALA A 246 -4.02 7.38 9.77
C ALA A 246 -3.45 8.62 9.04
N ALA A 247 -2.17 8.57 8.72
CA ALA A 247 -1.40 9.73 8.29
C ALA A 247 -0.23 9.37 7.39
N ILE A 248 0.25 10.36 6.66
CA ILE A 248 1.57 10.36 6.02
C ILE A 248 2.49 11.23 6.86
N TRP A 249 3.66 10.72 7.23
CA TRP A 249 4.72 11.49 7.88
C TRP A 249 5.76 11.92 6.87
N GLN A 250 6.30 13.12 7.06
CA GLN A 250 7.49 13.63 6.39
C GLN A 250 8.67 13.55 7.37
N VAL A 251 9.76 12.96 6.91
CA VAL A 251 10.96 12.70 7.74
C VAL A 251 12.20 13.24 7.03
N ASP A 252 12.94 14.08 7.69
CA ASP A 252 14.25 14.53 7.21
C ASP A 252 15.22 13.34 7.18
N ARG A 253 15.78 13.04 6.01
CA ARG A 253 16.62 11.86 5.78
C ARG A 253 17.94 11.89 6.57
N GLN A 254 18.46 13.07 6.84
CA GLN A 254 19.75 13.24 7.54
C GLN A 254 19.58 13.21 9.05
N THR A 255 18.62 13.96 9.56
CA THR A 255 18.43 14.17 10.99
C THR A 255 17.45 13.22 11.64
N GLY A 256 16.51 12.65 10.87
CA GLY A 256 15.40 11.86 11.38
C GLY A 256 14.26 12.71 11.98
N ALA A 257 14.34 14.04 11.91
CA ALA A 257 13.26 14.91 12.35
C ALA A 257 12.00 14.63 11.54
N ALA A 258 10.86 14.47 12.22
CA ALA A 258 9.62 14.01 11.62
C ALA A 258 8.42 14.86 12.01
N ARG A 259 7.47 15.01 11.09
CA ARG A 259 6.16 15.63 11.33
C ARG A 259 5.06 14.90 10.56
N VAL A 260 3.83 15.07 10.97
CA VAL A 260 2.68 14.66 10.15
C VAL A 260 2.58 15.61 8.95
N PHE A 261 2.56 15.06 7.75
CA PHE A 261 2.42 15.79 6.49
C PHE A 261 0.95 15.89 6.07
N GLY A 262 0.23 14.76 6.03
CA GLY A 262 -1.21 14.70 5.77
C GLY A 262 -1.87 13.71 6.73
N SER A 263 -3.13 13.93 7.09
CA SER A 263 -3.84 13.13 8.09
C SER A 263 -5.27 12.79 7.68
N GLY A 264 -5.92 11.89 8.42
CA GLY A 264 -7.27 11.44 8.10
C GLY A 264 -7.34 10.43 6.94
N LEU A 265 -6.23 9.78 6.63
CA LEU A 265 -6.06 8.72 5.64
C LEU A 265 -6.06 7.38 6.36
N ARG A 266 -7.17 6.64 6.39
CA ARG A 266 -7.34 5.47 7.28
C ARG A 266 -6.20 4.46 7.18
N ASN A 267 -5.92 3.94 6.01
CA ASN A 267 -4.83 3.00 5.76
C ASN A 267 -4.15 3.30 4.42
N PRO A 268 -3.27 4.31 4.37
CA PRO A 268 -2.56 4.69 3.16
C PRO A 268 -1.46 3.71 2.82
N ASN A 269 -1.32 3.39 1.53
CA ASN A 269 -0.29 2.52 0.93
C ASN A 269 0.04 3.02 -0.49
N GLY A 270 0.97 2.39 -1.18
CA GLY A 270 1.32 2.73 -2.56
C GLY A 270 1.82 4.17 -2.70
N LEU A 271 2.66 4.63 -1.74
CA LEU A 271 3.25 5.97 -1.78
C LEU A 271 4.16 6.14 -2.99
N THR A 272 3.89 7.15 -3.80
CA THR A 272 4.72 7.47 -4.96
C THR A 272 4.58 8.94 -5.33
N PHE A 273 5.59 9.52 -5.97
CA PHE A 273 5.52 10.85 -6.53
C PHE A 273 5.08 10.81 -7.98
N ASN A 274 4.15 11.69 -8.36
CA ASN A 274 3.83 11.91 -9.77
C ASN A 274 5.04 12.56 -10.45
N PRO A 275 5.67 11.89 -11.43
CA PRO A 275 6.89 12.41 -12.03
C PRO A 275 6.69 13.67 -12.88
N GLN A 276 5.45 14.01 -13.26
CA GLN A 276 5.15 15.25 -13.99
C GLN A 276 4.97 16.45 -13.07
N THR A 277 4.25 16.25 -11.95
CA THR A 277 3.85 17.36 -11.07
C THR A 277 4.70 17.46 -9.81
N GLY A 278 5.41 16.40 -9.44
CA GLY A 278 6.13 16.31 -8.16
C GLY A 278 5.20 16.17 -6.95
N GLU A 279 3.91 16.00 -7.14
CA GLU A 279 2.95 15.76 -6.04
C GLU A 279 3.07 14.34 -5.50
N LEU A 280 2.98 14.19 -4.18
CA LEU A 280 2.92 12.90 -3.51
C LEU A 280 1.52 12.31 -3.65
N TRP A 281 1.43 11.03 -4.04
CA TRP A 281 0.19 10.27 -4.19
C TRP A 281 0.19 9.04 -3.31
N THR A 282 -1.01 8.57 -2.97
CA THR A 282 -1.24 7.33 -2.21
C THR A 282 -2.57 6.71 -2.60
N VAL A 283 -2.71 5.40 -2.39
CA VAL A 283 -3.99 4.71 -2.33
C VAL A 283 -4.38 4.49 -0.88
N VAL A 284 -5.68 4.48 -0.58
CA VAL A 284 -6.18 4.36 0.79
C VAL A 284 -7.26 3.29 0.85
N ASN A 285 -7.08 2.34 1.76
CA ASN A 285 -8.13 1.42 2.15
C ASN A 285 -9.03 2.13 3.16
N GLU A 286 -10.25 2.41 2.74
CA GLU A 286 -11.23 3.09 3.57
C GLU A 286 -11.90 2.17 4.59
N ARG A 287 -12.78 2.76 5.41
CA ARG A 287 -13.38 2.03 6.51
C ARG A 287 -14.40 0.99 6.07
N ASP A 288 -14.44 -0.09 6.81
CA ASP A 288 -15.40 -1.18 6.68
C ASP A 288 -16.66 -0.96 7.52
N GLU A 289 -17.66 -1.84 7.36
CA GLU A 289 -18.86 -1.92 8.21
C GLU A 289 -19.84 -0.73 8.03
N LEU A 290 -19.92 -0.16 6.82
CA LEU A 290 -20.96 0.78 6.36
C LEU A 290 -21.84 0.17 5.27
N GLY A 291 -21.78 -1.14 5.10
CA GLY A 291 -22.43 -1.92 4.06
C GLY A 291 -21.49 -2.36 2.94
N PRO A 292 -21.93 -3.27 2.05
CA PRO A 292 -21.09 -3.86 1.02
C PRO A 292 -20.64 -2.86 -0.05
N ASN A 293 -21.37 -1.73 -0.19
CA ASN A 293 -21.12 -0.72 -1.23
C ASN A 293 -20.62 0.63 -0.66
N LEU A 294 -20.10 0.66 0.59
CA LEU A 294 -19.56 1.87 1.22
C LEU A 294 -18.48 1.50 2.26
N VAL A 295 -17.32 2.15 2.27
CA VAL A 295 -16.86 3.34 1.55
C VAL A 295 -15.98 2.91 0.37
N PRO A 296 -15.96 3.63 -0.77
CA PRO A 296 -14.99 3.36 -1.81
C PRO A 296 -13.57 3.57 -1.30
N ASP A 297 -12.70 2.61 -1.58
CA ASP A 297 -11.26 2.85 -1.53
C ASP A 297 -10.89 3.87 -2.61
N TYR A 298 -9.79 4.58 -2.43
CA TYR A 298 -9.47 5.69 -3.33
C TYR A 298 -7.97 5.89 -3.57
N MET A 299 -7.62 6.65 -4.59
CA MET A 299 -6.32 7.25 -4.78
C MET A 299 -6.42 8.77 -4.66
N THR A 300 -5.40 9.40 -4.08
CA THR A 300 -5.38 10.85 -3.88
C THR A 300 -3.98 11.43 -3.82
N SER A 301 -3.85 12.69 -4.26
CA SER A 301 -2.68 13.51 -3.98
C SER A 301 -2.69 13.92 -2.52
N VAL A 302 -1.53 13.84 -1.86
CA VAL A 302 -1.41 14.20 -0.42
C VAL A 302 -0.83 15.60 -0.31
N LYS A 303 -1.60 16.52 0.31
CA LYS A 303 -1.23 17.92 0.48
C LYS A 303 -0.71 18.19 1.89
N ASP A 304 0.26 19.07 2.01
CA ASP A 304 0.82 19.47 3.30
C ASP A 304 -0.25 20.09 4.21
N GLY A 305 -0.38 19.58 5.43
CA GLY A 305 -1.37 20.02 6.43
C GLY A 305 -2.81 19.60 6.16
N ALA A 306 -3.09 18.86 5.07
CA ALA A 306 -4.45 18.46 4.74
C ALA A 306 -4.98 17.35 5.65
N PHE A 307 -6.33 17.33 5.78
CA PHE A 307 -7.09 16.32 6.50
C PHE A 307 -8.12 15.68 5.56
N TYR A 308 -8.15 14.33 5.50
CA TYR A 308 -8.96 13.56 4.56
C TYR A 308 -10.18 12.86 5.20
N GLY A 309 -10.50 13.19 6.46
CA GLY A 309 -11.76 12.86 7.11
C GLY A 309 -11.69 11.81 8.22
N TRP A 310 -10.98 10.71 8.02
CA TRP A 310 -10.95 9.65 9.03
C TRP A 310 -10.40 10.13 10.39
N PRO A 311 -11.02 9.79 11.53
CA PRO A 311 -12.13 8.86 11.69
C PRO A 311 -13.52 9.52 11.67
N TRP A 312 -13.64 10.84 11.71
CA TRP A 312 -14.91 11.56 11.95
C TRP A 312 -15.80 11.68 10.70
N SER A 313 -15.21 11.54 9.53
CA SER A 313 -15.91 11.50 8.26
C SER A 313 -15.20 10.53 7.31
N TYR A 314 -15.87 10.17 6.23
CA TYR A 314 -15.36 9.34 5.15
C TYR A 314 -15.58 10.04 3.80
N TYR A 315 -14.77 9.77 2.84
CA TYR A 315 -14.81 10.33 1.49
C TYR A 315 -15.10 11.85 1.49
N GLY A 316 -14.23 12.61 2.16
CA GLY A 316 -14.42 14.04 2.45
C GLY A 316 -15.27 14.28 3.70
N ASN A 317 -16.36 15.03 3.57
CA ASN A 317 -17.15 15.53 4.70
C ASN A 317 -18.41 14.69 5.05
N HIS A 318 -18.51 13.45 4.55
CA HIS A 318 -19.61 12.55 4.93
C HIS A 318 -19.41 12.06 6.36
N VAL A 319 -20.24 12.57 7.29
CA VAL A 319 -20.08 12.34 8.74
C VAL A 319 -20.21 10.87 9.10
N ASP A 320 -19.22 10.30 9.80
CA ASP A 320 -19.39 9.01 10.48
C ASP A 320 -20.02 9.21 11.85
N VAL A 321 -21.32 8.99 11.93
CA VAL A 321 -22.12 9.20 13.15
C VAL A 321 -21.78 8.25 14.31
N ARG A 322 -20.96 7.21 14.05
CA ARG A 322 -20.57 6.20 15.05
C ARG A 322 -19.32 6.59 15.83
N VAL A 323 -18.52 7.52 15.32
CA VAL A 323 -17.27 7.95 15.97
C VAL A 323 -17.56 8.94 17.11
N ARG A 324 -16.96 8.70 18.27
CA ARG A 324 -17.13 9.54 19.46
C ARG A 324 -15.77 9.96 20.04
N PRO A 325 -15.66 11.20 20.55
CA PRO A 325 -16.64 12.30 20.42
C PRO A 325 -16.73 12.82 18.99
N PRO A 326 -17.89 13.38 18.58
CA PRO A 326 -18.01 14.00 17.26
C PRO A 326 -17.13 15.26 17.18
N ARG A 327 -16.57 15.52 16.00
CA ARG A 327 -15.71 16.67 15.73
C ARG A 327 -16.15 17.38 14.44
N PRO A 328 -17.25 18.15 14.49
CA PRO A 328 -17.75 18.88 13.32
C PRO A 328 -16.70 19.84 12.73
N ASP A 329 -15.86 20.41 13.59
CA ASP A 329 -14.73 21.27 13.20
C ASP A 329 -13.68 20.53 12.35
N MET A 330 -13.50 19.21 12.55
CA MET A 330 -12.63 18.39 11.72
C MET A 330 -13.33 17.95 10.43
N VAL A 331 -14.62 17.63 10.50
CA VAL A 331 -15.41 17.29 9.31
C VAL A 331 -15.43 18.45 8.30
N GLU A 332 -15.54 19.69 8.77
CA GLU A 332 -15.51 20.88 7.92
C GLU A 332 -14.16 21.05 7.19
N LYS A 333 -13.06 20.59 7.80
CA LYS A 333 -11.71 20.64 7.20
C LYS A 333 -11.42 19.50 6.23
N ALA A 334 -12.24 18.46 6.25
CA ALA A 334 -12.00 17.27 5.45
C ALA A 334 -12.12 17.58 3.94
N ILE A 335 -11.10 17.25 3.19
CA ILE A 335 -11.12 17.37 1.73
C ILE A 335 -11.44 16.01 1.09
N PRO A 336 -12.19 15.97 -0.02
CA PRO A 336 -12.46 14.74 -0.73
C PRO A 336 -11.20 14.21 -1.43
N PRO A 337 -11.07 12.89 -1.60
CA PRO A 337 -10.01 12.31 -2.42
C PRO A 337 -10.19 12.62 -3.91
N ASP A 338 -9.10 12.49 -4.69
CA ASP A 338 -9.11 12.82 -6.11
C ASP A 338 -9.85 11.78 -6.98
N TYR A 339 -9.87 10.49 -6.58
CA TYR A 339 -10.43 9.43 -7.44
C TYR A 339 -10.82 8.18 -6.64
N ALA A 340 -12.05 7.72 -6.79
CA ALA A 340 -12.56 6.49 -6.18
C ALA A 340 -12.24 5.26 -7.02
N LEU A 341 -11.92 4.15 -6.34
CA LEU A 341 -11.57 2.85 -6.92
C LEU A 341 -12.67 1.79 -6.75
N SER A 342 -13.83 2.15 -6.20
CA SER A 342 -14.90 1.28 -5.73
C SER A 342 -14.69 0.76 -4.30
N SER A 343 -15.78 0.27 -3.68
CA SER A 343 -15.76 -0.15 -2.27
C SER A 343 -15.02 -1.46 -2.05
N HIS A 344 -14.20 -1.47 -1.01
CA HIS A 344 -13.52 -2.64 -0.46
C HIS A 344 -12.58 -3.38 -1.44
N VAL A 345 -12.04 -2.69 -2.45
CA VAL A 345 -11.07 -3.32 -3.39
C VAL A 345 -9.72 -3.63 -2.73
N ALA A 346 -9.47 -3.04 -1.55
CA ALA A 346 -8.22 -3.14 -0.80
C ALA A 346 -7.01 -2.71 -1.66
N ALA A 347 -7.01 -1.46 -2.10
CA ALA A 347 -5.91 -0.88 -2.87
C ALA A 347 -4.63 -0.79 -2.01
N LEU A 348 -3.56 -1.49 -2.39
CA LEU A 348 -2.33 -1.65 -1.60
C LEU A 348 -1.05 -1.21 -2.32
N GLY A 349 -1.06 -1.09 -3.64
CA GLY A 349 0.09 -0.67 -4.43
C GLY A 349 -0.30 0.34 -5.49
N MET A 350 0.63 1.26 -5.81
CA MET A 350 0.47 2.24 -6.87
C MET A 350 1.83 2.54 -7.51
N THR A 351 1.87 2.68 -8.82
CA THR A 351 3.04 3.16 -9.56
C THR A 351 2.62 3.96 -10.79
N PHE A 352 3.31 5.06 -11.07
CA PHE A 352 3.12 5.82 -12.30
C PHE A 352 3.79 5.13 -13.49
N THR A 353 3.26 5.36 -14.70
CA THR A 353 3.65 4.64 -15.92
C THR A 353 4.66 5.37 -16.79
N MET A 354 5.01 6.60 -16.46
CA MET A 354 5.80 7.48 -17.35
C MET A 354 7.20 6.96 -17.68
N ASP A 355 7.70 6.04 -16.87
CA ASP A 355 9.00 5.39 -17.07
C ASP A 355 8.87 3.97 -17.63
N SER A 356 7.66 3.58 -18.05
CA SER A 356 7.43 2.25 -18.60
C SER A 356 7.68 2.19 -20.11
N ALA A 357 8.04 1.00 -20.59
CA ALA A 357 8.11 0.63 -22.00
C ALA A 357 6.82 -0.08 -22.47
N LEU A 358 5.70 0.16 -21.80
CA LEU A 358 4.41 -0.40 -22.13
C LEU A 358 3.78 0.33 -23.33
N PRO A 359 2.76 -0.27 -23.99
CA PRO A 359 2.07 0.37 -25.10
C PRO A 359 1.58 1.78 -24.80
N ALA A 360 1.50 2.64 -25.81
CA ALA A 360 1.14 4.05 -25.70
C ALA A 360 -0.20 4.31 -24.96
N ALA A 361 -1.12 3.33 -24.95
CA ALA A 361 -2.36 3.39 -24.18
C ALA A 361 -2.13 3.54 -22.66
N TYR A 362 -0.94 3.17 -22.17
CA TYR A 362 -0.54 3.25 -20.77
C TYR A 362 0.52 4.33 -20.50
N ALA A 363 0.79 5.23 -21.42
CA ALA A 363 1.92 6.17 -21.33
C ALA A 363 1.76 7.23 -20.23
N ASN A 364 0.53 7.58 -19.84
CA ASN A 364 0.29 8.67 -18.90
C ASN A 364 -0.83 8.30 -17.91
N GLY A 365 -0.44 7.74 -16.79
CA GLY A 365 -1.37 7.32 -15.76
C GLY A 365 -0.68 6.60 -14.61
N ALA A 366 -1.47 5.88 -13.84
CA ALA A 366 -1.00 5.06 -12.75
C ALA A 366 -1.64 3.68 -12.77
N PHE A 367 -0.86 2.65 -12.43
CA PHE A 367 -1.38 1.34 -12.07
C PHE A 367 -1.69 1.29 -10.58
N VAL A 368 -2.79 0.62 -10.23
CA VAL A 368 -3.21 0.37 -8.85
C VAL A 368 -3.44 -1.13 -8.66
N GLY A 369 -2.82 -1.68 -7.63
CA GLY A 369 -3.01 -3.07 -7.20
C GLY A 369 -4.17 -3.17 -6.22
N GLU A 370 -5.24 -3.84 -6.63
CA GLU A 370 -6.44 -4.09 -5.85
C GLU A 370 -6.38 -5.51 -5.27
N HIS A 371 -6.02 -5.63 -3.99
CA HIS A 371 -5.78 -6.92 -3.32
C HIS A 371 -7.03 -7.80 -3.24
N GLY A 372 -8.21 -7.18 -3.23
CA GLY A 372 -9.49 -7.85 -3.24
C GLY A 372 -10.25 -7.82 -1.93
N SER A 373 -11.57 -7.79 -2.04
CA SER A 373 -12.52 -7.59 -0.94
C SER A 373 -12.65 -8.79 -0.01
N TRP A 374 -13.11 -8.50 1.22
CA TRP A 374 -13.56 -9.47 2.20
C TRP A 374 -14.87 -9.03 2.89
N ASN A 375 -15.16 -7.73 2.90
CA ASN A 375 -16.32 -7.11 3.58
C ASN A 375 -17.42 -6.79 2.56
N ARG A 376 -17.84 -7.80 1.81
CA ARG A 376 -18.89 -7.72 0.78
C ARG A 376 -19.60 -9.07 0.67
N ASP A 377 -20.77 -9.07 0.03
CA ASP A 377 -21.52 -10.26 -0.41
C ASP A 377 -21.02 -10.82 -1.75
N SER A 378 -20.31 -10.01 -2.51
CA SER A 378 -19.66 -10.37 -3.78
C SER A 378 -18.20 -9.95 -3.78
N PHE A 379 -17.37 -10.60 -4.60
CA PHE A 379 -15.96 -10.24 -4.73
C PHE A 379 -15.77 -8.96 -5.55
N ASN A 380 -14.84 -8.11 -5.13
CA ASN A 380 -14.43 -6.90 -5.82
C ASN A 380 -12.91 -6.72 -5.71
N GLY A 381 -12.25 -6.13 -6.70
CA GLY A 381 -10.79 -6.07 -6.80
C GLY A 381 -10.19 -7.38 -7.35
N TYR A 382 -9.13 -7.90 -6.73
CA TYR A 382 -8.35 -9.07 -7.19
C TYR A 382 -7.76 -8.85 -8.59
N LYS A 383 -7.24 -7.65 -8.85
CA LYS A 383 -6.73 -7.23 -10.17
C LYS A 383 -5.78 -6.06 -10.05
N VAL A 384 -5.13 -5.73 -11.14
CA VAL A 384 -4.44 -4.44 -11.31
C VAL A 384 -5.23 -3.62 -12.32
N VAL A 385 -5.54 -2.39 -11.94
CA VAL A 385 -6.21 -1.42 -12.82
C VAL A 385 -5.26 -0.33 -13.26
N TYR A 386 -5.51 0.25 -14.44
CA TYR A 386 -4.86 1.45 -14.94
C TYR A 386 -5.82 2.63 -14.84
N VAL A 387 -5.40 3.71 -14.21
CA VAL A 387 -6.12 4.97 -14.16
C VAL A 387 -5.38 5.98 -15.04
N PRO A 388 -5.98 6.44 -16.15
CA PRO A 388 -5.35 7.44 -17.00
C PRO A 388 -5.27 8.80 -16.29
N PHE A 389 -4.26 9.60 -16.65
CA PHE A 389 -4.06 10.95 -16.14
C PHE A 389 -4.04 11.97 -17.28
N GLU A 390 -4.64 13.12 -17.02
CA GLU A 390 -4.57 14.30 -17.88
C GLU A 390 -4.22 15.52 -17.04
N ASN A 391 -3.25 16.31 -17.47
CA ASN A 391 -2.80 17.50 -16.74
C ASN A 391 -2.45 17.24 -15.26
N GLY A 392 -1.84 16.08 -14.99
CA GLY A 392 -1.42 15.67 -13.64
C GLY A 392 -2.53 15.17 -12.72
N LYS A 393 -3.76 14.98 -13.23
CA LYS A 393 -4.92 14.50 -12.48
C LYS A 393 -5.51 13.25 -13.12
N PRO A 394 -6.09 12.35 -12.31
CA PRO A 394 -6.76 11.17 -12.84
C PRO A 394 -7.96 11.58 -13.71
N SER A 395 -8.15 10.87 -14.82
CA SER A 395 -9.20 11.13 -15.81
C SER A 395 -9.87 9.84 -16.25
N GLY A 396 -11.12 9.96 -16.69
CA GLY A 396 -11.88 8.82 -17.22
C GLY A 396 -12.14 7.72 -16.18
N LYS A 397 -12.35 6.50 -16.68
CA LYS A 397 -12.62 5.30 -15.86
C LYS A 397 -11.36 4.44 -15.75
N ALA A 398 -11.17 3.80 -14.60
CA ALA A 398 -10.16 2.77 -14.41
C ALA A 398 -10.39 1.60 -15.38
N GLN A 399 -9.29 1.06 -15.91
CA GLN A 399 -9.28 -0.04 -16.88
C GLN A 399 -8.62 -1.26 -16.27
N ASP A 400 -9.23 -2.42 -16.39
CA ASP A 400 -8.65 -3.69 -15.95
C ASP A 400 -7.44 -4.04 -16.84
N VAL A 401 -6.27 -4.31 -16.22
CA VAL A 401 -5.03 -4.61 -16.96
C VAL A 401 -4.47 -5.97 -16.60
N VAL A 402 -4.37 -6.32 -15.32
CA VAL A 402 -3.90 -7.64 -14.92
C VAL A 402 -4.99 -8.30 -14.10
N THR A 403 -5.57 -9.38 -14.65
CA THR A 403 -6.74 -10.07 -14.10
C THR A 403 -6.50 -11.58 -13.96
N GLY A 404 -7.52 -12.33 -13.54
CA GLY A 404 -7.42 -13.79 -13.37
C GLY A 404 -6.86 -14.22 -12.02
N PHE A 405 -6.66 -13.30 -11.08
CA PHE A 405 -6.30 -13.63 -9.70
C PHE A 405 -7.46 -14.30 -8.95
N LEU A 406 -8.69 -14.08 -9.38
CA LEU A 406 -9.88 -14.72 -8.86
C LEU A 406 -10.42 -15.74 -9.88
N ASP A 407 -10.82 -16.93 -9.41
CA ASP A 407 -11.45 -18.00 -10.17
C ASP A 407 -12.67 -18.52 -9.40
N GLY A 408 -13.84 -18.00 -9.74
CA GLY A 408 -15.06 -18.25 -8.98
C GLY A 408 -14.97 -17.82 -7.53
N GLU A 409 -14.99 -18.77 -6.61
CA GLU A 409 -14.87 -18.54 -5.15
C GLU A 409 -13.41 -18.64 -4.65
N ASN A 410 -12.45 -18.85 -5.55
CA ASN A 410 -11.06 -19.11 -5.20
C ASN A 410 -10.14 -17.98 -5.66
N ALA A 411 -9.16 -17.62 -4.85
CA ALA A 411 -8.07 -16.75 -5.22
C ALA A 411 -6.84 -17.57 -5.63
N ARG A 412 -6.39 -17.41 -6.90
CA ARG A 412 -5.08 -17.90 -7.34
C ARG A 412 -3.95 -17.07 -6.78
N GLY A 413 -4.21 -15.78 -6.60
CA GLY A 413 -3.28 -14.79 -6.09
C GLY A 413 -4.00 -13.52 -5.66
N ARG A 414 -3.23 -12.57 -5.12
CA ARG A 414 -3.74 -11.25 -4.69
C ARG A 414 -2.66 -10.18 -4.94
N PRO A 415 -2.88 -9.24 -5.88
CA PRO A 415 -1.88 -8.22 -6.19
C PRO A 415 -1.74 -7.23 -5.04
N VAL A 416 -0.50 -6.83 -4.75
CA VAL A 416 -0.15 -5.88 -3.68
C VAL A 416 0.70 -4.74 -4.23
N GLY A 417 2.01 -4.77 -4.01
CA GLY A 417 2.95 -3.75 -4.45
C GLY A 417 3.23 -3.81 -5.94
N LEU A 418 3.40 -2.65 -6.53
CA LEU A 418 3.68 -2.47 -7.95
C LEU A 418 4.98 -1.71 -8.14
N GLY A 419 5.69 -1.98 -9.23
CA GLY A 419 6.89 -1.26 -9.63
C GLY A 419 7.13 -1.37 -11.13
N ILE A 420 8.09 -0.60 -11.64
CA ILE A 420 8.56 -0.71 -13.02
C ILE A 420 9.99 -1.25 -12.98
N ASP A 421 10.27 -2.32 -13.71
CA ASP A 421 11.61 -2.90 -13.76
C ASP A 421 12.59 -2.06 -14.61
N GLY A 422 13.86 -2.43 -14.61
CA GLY A 422 14.92 -1.73 -15.36
C GLY A 422 14.76 -1.75 -16.87
N THR A 423 13.82 -2.53 -17.40
CA THR A 423 13.49 -2.62 -18.83
C THR A 423 12.19 -1.89 -19.18
N GLY A 424 11.49 -1.33 -18.19
CA GLY A 424 10.24 -0.60 -18.35
C GLY A 424 8.97 -1.47 -18.26
N ALA A 425 9.06 -2.72 -17.82
CA ALA A 425 7.92 -3.58 -17.60
C ALA A 425 7.32 -3.39 -16.21
N LEU A 426 6.01 -3.60 -16.08
CA LEU A 426 5.32 -3.58 -14.81
C LEU A 426 5.62 -4.85 -14.01
N LEU A 427 6.03 -4.69 -12.75
CA LEU A 427 6.14 -5.75 -11.76
C LEU A 427 4.92 -5.72 -10.83
N VAL A 428 4.39 -6.90 -10.52
CA VAL A 428 3.24 -7.08 -9.62
C VAL A 428 3.60 -8.10 -8.54
N ALA A 429 3.71 -7.66 -7.29
CA ALA A 429 3.84 -8.56 -6.16
C ALA A 429 2.50 -9.24 -5.89
N ASP A 430 2.50 -10.56 -5.77
CA ASP A 430 1.34 -11.41 -5.50
C ASP A 430 1.60 -12.19 -4.20
N ASP A 431 1.08 -11.68 -3.10
CA ASP A 431 1.39 -12.22 -1.77
C ASP A 431 0.74 -13.60 -1.52
N ALA A 432 -0.45 -13.83 -2.06
CA ALA A 432 -1.13 -15.10 -1.93
C ALA A 432 -0.61 -16.15 -2.93
N GLY A 433 -0.17 -15.71 -4.11
CA GLY A 433 0.47 -16.58 -5.12
C GLY A 433 1.97 -16.78 -4.91
N ASN A 434 2.58 -16.13 -3.92
CA ASN A 434 4.02 -16.22 -3.62
C ASN A 434 4.93 -15.93 -4.82
N THR A 435 4.51 -15.01 -5.68
CA THR A 435 5.11 -14.76 -7.00
C THR A 435 5.24 -13.25 -7.24
N VAL A 436 6.25 -12.86 -7.98
CA VAL A 436 6.27 -11.55 -8.64
C VAL A 436 6.03 -11.79 -10.13
N TRP A 437 5.00 -11.17 -10.65
CA TRP A 437 4.65 -11.20 -12.07
C TRP A 437 5.30 -10.03 -12.80
N ARG A 438 5.70 -10.27 -14.04
CA ARG A 438 6.21 -9.25 -14.96
C ARG A 438 5.26 -9.11 -16.14
N VAL A 439 4.80 -7.88 -16.40
CA VAL A 439 3.92 -7.54 -17.52
C VAL A 439 4.67 -6.58 -18.44
N ALA A 440 4.95 -7.01 -19.65
CA ALA A 440 5.70 -6.27 -20.65
C ALA A 440 4.90 -6.12 -21.95
N SER A 441 5.35 -5.26 -22.85
CA SER A 441 4.85 -5.20 -24.21
C SER A 441 5.11 -6.55 -24.94
N SER A 442 4.12 -7.04 -25.70
CA SER A 442 4.21 -8.32 -26.38
C SER A 442 5.04 -8.28 -27.67
N ASP A 443 5.28 -7.07 -28.21
CA ASP A 443 6.10 -6.85 -29.41
C ASP A 443 7.60 -6.85 -29.14
N GLY A 444 8.00 -6.97 -27.87
CA GLY A 444 9.41 -7.03 -27.46
C GLY A 444 10.15 -5.70 -27.60
N ASN A 445 9.47 -4.61 -27.93
CA ASN A 445 10.07 -3.28 -27.97
C ASN A 445 10.36 -2.79 -26.54
N VAL A 446 11.43 -3.30 -25.97
CA VAL A 446 12.02 -2.78 -24.74
C VAL A 446 12.87 -1.57 -25.13
N ILE A 447 12.41 -0.37 -24.82
CA ILE A 447 13.30 0.79 -24.79
C ILE A 447 13.84 0.82 -23.36
N PRO A 448 15.10 0.42 -23.12
CA PRO A 448 15.68 0.52 -21.80
C PRO A 448 15.69 2.01 -21.43
N GLN A 449 14.83 2.40 -20.50
CA GLN A 449 14.92 3.72 -19.92
C GLN A 449 16.12 3.70 -18.97
N PRO A 450 17.06 4.64 -19.08
CA PRO A 450 18.10 4.75 -18.08
C PRO A 450 17.42 5.09 -16.75
N ILE A 451 17.47 4.16 -15.81
CA ILE A 451 17.13 4.42 -14.43
C ILE A 451 18.31 5.20 -13.87
N GLY A 452 18.35 6.51 -14.19
CA GLY A 452 19.43 7.38 -13.74
C GLY A 452 19.15 7.90 -12.35
N THR A 453 20.20 8.02 -11.56
CA THR A 453 20.21 8.82 -10.31
C THR A 453 19.80 10.29 -10.54
N ASP A 454 19.75 10.72 -11.79
CA ASP A 454 19.48 12.10 -12.21
C ASP A 454 17.98 12.50 -12.15
N ARG A 455 17.08 11.58 -11.81
CA ARG A 455 15.64 11.85 -11.68
C ARG A 455 15.30 12.74 -10.49
N VAL A 456 16.21 12.85 -9.51
CA VAL A 456 16.06 13.74 -8.35
C VAL A 456 16.15 15.22 -8.75
N SER A 457 16.73 15.53 -9.91
CA SER A 457 17.02 16.91 -10.33
C SER A 457 16.12 17.45 -11.46
N ALA A 458 15.12 16.71 -11.93
CA ALA A 458 14.41 17.05 -13.17
C ALA A 458 13.33 18.15 -13.06
N ASN A 459 12.98 18.65 -11.85
CA ASN A 459 12.07 19.79 -11.74
C ASN A 459 12.48 20.81 -10.69
N PRO A 460 13.34 21.79 -11.03
CA PRO A 460 13.72 22.87 -10.12
C PRO A 460 12.53 23.80 -9.73
N GLN A 461 11.42 23.76 -10.46
CA GLN A 461 10.26 24.61 -10.22
C GLN A 461 9.35 24.09 -9.10
N ALA A 462 9.24 22.76 -8.93
CA ALA A 462 8.42 22.18 -7.86
C ALA A 462 9.01 22.45 -6.45
N SER A 463 10.33 22.67 -6.34
CA SER A 463 10.98 22.99 -5.07
C SER A 463 10.86 24.48 -4.67
N ALA A 464 10.59 25.39 -5.61
CA ALA A 464 10.48 26.82 -5.34
C ALA A 464 9.12 27.19 -4.72
N ASP A 465 8.04 26.49 -5.10
CA ASP A 465 6.70 26.75 -4.56
C ASP A 465 6.49 26.16 -3.15
N ALA A 466 7.28 25.14 -2.78
CA ALA A 466 7.23 24.56 -1.44
C ALA A 466 7.89 25.44 -0.35
N THR A 467 8.70 26.43 -0.75
CA THR A 467 9.44 27.29 0.20
C THR A 467 8.76 28.63 0.48
N THR A 468 7.65 28.98 -0.16
CA THR A 468 6.97 30.28 -0.02
C THR A 468 5.61 30.26 0.68
N ALA A 469 5.19 29.14 1.27
CA ALA A 469 4.03 29.16 2.17
C ALA A 469 4.42 29.80 3.50
N PRO A 470 3.70 30.86 3.96
CA PRO A 470 3.97 31.46 5.27
C PRO A 470 3.72 30.39 6.33
N GLY A 471 4.70 30.25 7.24
CA GLY A 471 4.66 29.26 8.32
C GLY A 471 3.38 29.34 9.12
N SER A 472 2.46 28.42 8.88
CA SER A 472 1.39 28.11 9.81
C SER A 472 1.98 27.17 10.85
N THR A 473 2.26 27.69 12.03
CA THR A 473 2.45 26.89 13.23
C THR A 473 1.14 26.21 13.58
N ASN A 474 0.83 25.11 12.91
CA ASN A 474 -0.24 24.23 13.36
C ASN A 474 0.30 23.35 14.47
N GLU A 475 0.28 23.87 15.68
CA GLU A 475 0.38 23.06 16.88
C GLU A 475 -0.72 22.01 16.86
N VAL A 476 -0.32 20.76 16.90
CA VAL A 476 -1.24 19.64 17.17
C VAL A 476 -1.81 19.86 18.57
N PRO A 477 -3.14 19.97 18.77
CA PRO A 477 -3.69 20.06 20.12
C PRO A 477 -3.37 18.77 20.88
N GLY A 478 -2.42 18.87 21.83
CA GLY A 478 -2.03 17.74 22.66
C GLY A 478 -0.53 17.53 22.87
N ALA A 479 0.34 18.36 22.30
CA ALA A 479 1.76 18.37 22.63
C ALA A 479 2.06 19.45 23.67
N ALA A 480 1.47 19.36 24.85
CA ALA A 480 1.86 20.14 26.00
C ALA A 480 2.77 19.28 26.90
N ASP A 481 3.97 19.80 27.14
CA ASP A 481 4.90 19.50 28.23
C ASP A 481 5.49 18.08 28.34
N GLN A 482 6.60 17.90 27.67
CA GLN A 482 7.72 17.11 28.20
C GLN A 482 8.85 18.07 28.59
N PRO A 483 9.26 18.13 29.86
CA PRO A 483 10.38 18.97 30.26
C PRO A 483 11.69 18.39 29.72
N SER A 484 12.50 19.26 29.15
CA SER A 484 13.89 18.98 28.74
C SER A 484 14.72 18.44 29.92
N PRO A 485 15.60 17.45 29.72
CA PRO A 485 16.49 17.00 30.76
C PRO A 485 17.55 18.11 31.05
N ARG A 486 17.51 18.67 32.25
CA ARG A 486 18.59 19.50 32.77
C ARG A 486 19.83 18.64 32.99
N THR A 487 20.91 19.03 32.36
CA THR A 487 22.26 18.62 32.72
C THR A 487 22.68 19.37 33.96
N ASP A 488 22.73 18.71 35.13
CA ASP A 488 23.60 19.09 36.24
C ASP A 488 24.02 17.82 37.00
N ARG A 489 25.33 17.53 37.00
CA ARG A 489 26.03 16.68 37.98
C ARG A 489 26.41 17.53 39.19
N PRO A 490 26.51 16.99 40.41
CA PRO A 490 27.55 16.03 40.76
C PRO A 490 27.19 14.93 41.79
N SER A 491 28.04 13.93 41.75
CA SER A 491 28.33 12.81 42.62
C SER A 491 28.12 12.96 44.14
N GLN A 492 27.56 11.90 44.82
CA GLN A 492 28.18 11.09 45.87
C GLN A 492 27.28 9.93 46.35
N PRO A 493 27.81 8.87 46.98
CA PRO A 493 27.16 7.57 47.11
C PRO A 493 26.34 7.44 48.40
N ALA A 494 25.16 6.80 48.33
CA ALA A 494 24.38 6.46 49.51
C ALA A 494 24.34 4.95 49.73
N GLN A 495 24.50 4.63 50.98
CA GLN A 495 24.68 3.34 51.63
C GLN A 495 23.47 2.40 51.48
N MET A 496 23.76 1.09 51.42
CA MET A 496 22.85 -0.02 51.67
C MET A 496 22.12 0.12 53.01
N GLN A 497 20.79 0.02 52.98
CA GLN A 497 20.01 -0.36 54.13
C GLN A 497 19.19 -1.62 53.79
N THR A 498 19.40 -2.64 54.59
CA THR A 498 18.73 -3.94 54.65
C THR A 498 17.32 -3.80 55.19
N ALA A 499 16.32 -4.38 54.54
CA ALA A 499 14.96 -4.54 55.06
C ALA A 499 14.81 -5.88 55.75
N PRO A 500 14.01 -5.97 56.82
CA PRO A 500 13.82 -7.18 57.60
C PRO A 500 12.75 -8.12 56.99
N ALA A 501 12.92 -9.38 57.32
CA ALA A 501 12.04 -10.50 56.98
C ALA A 501 10.64 -10.38 57.65
N GLY A 502 9.59 -10.68 56.92
CA GLY A 502 8.22 -10.74 57.43
C GLY A 502 7.47 -11.99 56.89
N ASP A 503 6.78 -12.59 57.74
CA ASP A 503 6.16 -13.89 57.98
C ASP A 503 5.33 -14.57 56.85
N PRO A 504 5.06 -15.89 57.01
CA PRO A 504 4.50 -16.71 55.94
C PRO A 504 2.95 -16.69 55.87
N MET A 505 2.45 -16.82 54.65
CA MET A 505 1.02 -16.95 54.37
C MET A 505 0.44 -18.33 54.75
N PRO A 506 -0.83 -18.41 55.17
CA PRO A 506 -1.48 -19.66 55.51
C PRO A 506 -2.01 -20.41 54.28
N THR A 507 -1.88 -21.73 54.35
CA THR A 507 -2.40 -22.72 53.42
C THR A 507 -3.93 -22.79 53.45
N ALA A 508 -4.57 -22.77 52.25
CA ALA A 508 -5.99 -23.08 52.10
C ALA A 508 -6.21 -24.57 51.88
N ALA A 509 -7.16 -25.14 52.61
CA ALA A 509 -7.61 -26.53 52.55
C ALA A 509 -8.64 -26.75 51.41
N PRO A 510 -8.84 -27.98 50.91
CA PRO A 510 -9.69 -28.29 49.77
C PRO A 510 -11.16 -28.42 50.19
N ALA A 511 -12.05 -27.92 49.33
CA ALA A 511 -13.48 -28.15 49.41
C ALA A 511 -13.92 -29.33 48.53
N GLN A 512 -14.90 -30.05 49.03
CA GLN A 512 -15.55 -31.23 48.46
C GLN A 512 -16.28 -30.97 47.14
#